data_dc0b7dce4c8d63a6800c0464bcd926c0
#
_entry.id   dc0b7dce4c8d63a6800c0464bcd926c0
#
_cell.length_a   1.000
_cell.length_b   1.000
_cell.length_c   1.000
_cell.angle_alpha   90.00
_cell.angle_beta   90.00
_cell.angle_gamma   90.00
#
_symmetry.space_group_name_H-M   'P 1'
#
loop_
_entity.id
_entity.type
_entity.pdbx_description
1 polymer ?
#
loop_
_entity_poly.entity_id
_entity_poly.type
_entity_poly.pdbx_seq_one_letter_code
_entity_poly.pdbx_strand_id
1 'polypeptide(L)'
;RNNYRHVVGVSKRFNPNLMKDNKNQSSAGQIAKLPLFHRTPAFMWKPGEEWGNVNFAIWYVRIRERKYTATPYSGILKIEKMLMTGKEAENGLESDEIDMITANIINERNPVCYGNDARWANHLYPVYMTECYCKSRFKSDISFINLF
;
A
#
# COMPACT_ATOMS: atom_id res chain seq x y z
N ARG A 1 23.60 -7.65 -12.43
CA ARG A 1 22.62 -6.50 -12.37
C ARG A 1 21.38 -7.01 -11.66
N ASN A 2 21.18 -6.63 -10.42
CA ASN A 2 20.00 -7.02 -9.64
C ASN A 2 18.76 -6.38 -10.27
N ASN A 3 17.85 -7.22 -10.70
CA ASN A 3 16.61 -6.83 -11.38
C ASN A 3 15.55 -6.46 -10.31
N TYR A 4 15.63 -5.26 -9.74
CA TYR A 4 14.62 -4.73 -8.80
C TYR A 4 13.34 -4.22 -9.48
N ARG A 5 13.03 -4.70 -10.68
CA ARG A 5 11.89 -4.23 -11.49
C ARG A 5 10.53 -4.39 -10.82
N HIS A 6 10.43 -5.23 -9.79
CA HIS A 6 9.16 -5.59 -9.16
C HIS A 6 9.09 -5.21 -7.67
N VAL A 7 9.87 -4.22 -7.24
CA VAL A 7 9.74 -3.71 -5.87
C VAL A 7 8.53 -2.81 -5.78
N VAL A 8 7.62 -3.15 -4.88
CA VAL A 8 6.44 -2.35 -4.57
C VAL A 8 6.43 -1.97 -3.08
N GLY A 9 6.09 -0.72 -2.81
CA GLY A 9 5.81 -0.24 -1.46
C GLY A 9 4.34 -0.48 -1.12
N VAL A 10 4.07 -0.93 0.10
CA VAL A 10 2.71 -1.12 0.62
C VAL A 10 2.55 -0.36 1.91
N SER A 11 1.62 0.57 1.96
CA SER A 11 1.34 1.41 3.12
C SER A 11 -0.04 1.14 3.69
N LYS A 12 -0.12 0.89 4.99
CA LYS A 12 -1.36 0.75 5.77
C LYS A 12 -1.96 2.10 6.17
N ARG A 13 -1.11 3.13 6.26
CA ARG A 13 -1.49 4.50 6.62
C ARG A 13 -1.15 5.42 5.46
N PHE A 14 -2.12 6.20 5.03
CA PHE A 14 -1.96 7.14 3.94
C PHE A 14 -2.91 8.33 4.13
N ASN A 15 -2.60 9.44 3.49
CA ASN A 15 -3.50 10.57 3.40
C ASN A 15 -4.42 10.36 2.17
N PRO A 16 -5.72 10.12 2.35
CA PRO A 16 -6.63 9.87 1.23
C PRO A 16 -6.86 11.10 0.35
N ASN A 17 -6.54 12.30 0.84
CA ASN A 17 -6.69 13.55 0.10
C ASN A 17 -5.46 13.89 -0.77
N LEU A 18 -4.39 13.08 -0.71
CA LEU A 18 -3.18 13.33 -1.48
C LEU A 18 -3.43 13.21 -2.99
N MET A 19 -4.30 12.27 -3.39
CA MET A 19 -4.65 12.06 -4.80
C MET A 19 -5.85 12.90 -5.18
N LYS A 20 -5.69 13.62 -6.29
CA LYS A 20 -6.73 14.42 -6.89
C LYS A 20 -6.98 13.89 -8.30
N ASP A 21 -8.22 13.96 -8.74
CA ASP A 21 -8.60 13.63 -10.11
C ASP A 21 -8.22 14.76 -11.08
N ASN A 22 -8.47 14.54 -12.37
CA ASN A 22 -8.21 15.54 -13.41
C ASN A 22 -9.02 16.85 -13.24
N LYS A 23 -10.04 16.83 -12.37
CA LYS A 23 -10.85 18.00 -11.99
C LYS A 23 -10.39 18.64 -10.69
N ASN A 24 -9.21 18.24 -10.18
CA ASN A 24 -8.64 18.71 -8.91
C ASN A 24 -9.49 18.37 -7.67
N GLN A 25 -10.40 17.38 -7.78
CA GLN A 25 -11.22 16.88 -6.68
C GLN A 25 -10.52 15.74 -5.96
N SER A 26 -10.67 15.69 -4.63
CA SER A 26 -10.08 14.61 -3.82
C SER A 26 -10.69 13.25 -4.18
N SER A 27 -9.84 12.27 -4.44
CA SER A 27 -10.24 10.87 -4.66
C SER A 27 -10.64 10.14 -3.37
N ALA A 28 -10.61 10.80 -2.22
CA ALA A 28 -10.89 10.21 -0.91
C ALA A 28 -12.25 9.48 -0.86
N GLY A 29 -13.30 10.11 -1.40
CA GLY A 29 -14.64 9.52 -1.45
C GLY A 29 -14.71 8.24 -2.29
N GLN A 30 -13.99 8.20 -3.40
CA GLN A 30 -13.91 7.02 -4.28
C GLN A 30 -13.13 5.90 -3.60
N ILE A 31 -11.99 6.22 -2.96
CA ILE A 31 -11.19 5.27 -2.20
C ILE A 31 -12.01 4.65 -1.07
N ALA A 32 -12.74 5.47 -0.30
CA ALA A 32 -13.59 5.00 0.80
C ALA A 32 -14.71 4.04 0.36
N LYS A 33 -15.18 4.15 -0.88
CA LYS A 33 -16.27 3.35 -1.45
C LYS A 33 -15.79 2.09 -2.18
N LEU A 34 -14.49 1.85 -2.30
CA LEU A 34 -13.98 0.66 -2.97
C LEU A 34 -14.64 -0.60 -2.44
N PRO A 35 -15.17 -1.46 -3.34
CA PRO A 35 -15.65 -2.79 -2.95
C PRO A 35 -14.50 -3.69 -2.50
N LEU A 36 -14.83 -4.78 -1.80
CA LEU A 36 -13.85 -5.79 -1.41
C LEU A 36 -13.10 -6.33 -2.65
N PHE A 37 -11.79 -6.43 -2.54
CA PHE A 37 -10.88 -6.90 -3.60
C PHE A 37 -10.89 -6.08 -4.89
N HIS A 38 -11.42 -4.87 -4.83
CA HIS A 38 -11.32 -3.93 -5.93
C HIS A 38 -10.20 -2.92 -5.66
N ARG A 39 -9.60 -2.45 -6.74
CA ARG A 39 -8.60 -1.39 -6.73
C ARG A 39 -9.07 -0.13 -7.44
N THR A 40 -8.43 0.99 -7.16
CA THR A 40 -8.56 2.18 -7.99
C THR A 40 -7.77 2.01 -9.30
N PRO A 41 -8.01 2.84 -10.32
CA PRO A 41 -7.02 3.09 -11.35
C PRO A 41 -5.68 3.49 -10.71
N ALA A 42 -4.57 3.25 -11.40
CA ALA A 42 -3.28 3.76 -10.96
C ALA A 42 -3.17 5.25 -11.30
N PHE A 43 -2.71 6.02 -10.32
CA PHE A 43 -2.37 7.43 -10.47
C PHE A 43 -0.88 7.54 -10.73
N MET A 44 -0.48 8.27 -11.76
CA MET A 44 0.92 8.60 -11.96
C MET A 44 1.28 9.82 -11.13
N TRP A 45 2.22 9.65 -10.20
CA TRP A 45 2.76 10.74 -9.41
C TRP A 45 4.16 11.10 -9.87
N LYS A 46 4.36 12.38 -10.17
CA LYS A 46 5.63 12.96 -10.63
C LYS A 46 6.10 13.95 -9.57
N PRO A 47 7.00 13.57 -8.68
CA PRO A 47 7.40 14.41 -7.55
C PRO A 47 8.27 15.62 -7.93
N GLY A 48 8.73 15.72 -9.18
CA GLY A 48 9.57 16.80 -9.66
C GLY A 48 11.07 16.50 -9.60
N GLU A 49 11.86 17.46 -10.07
CA GLU A 49 13.33 17.31 -10.25
C GLU A 49 14.09 17.06 -8.95
N GLU A 50 13.58 17.56 -7.82
CA GLU A 50 14.19 17.35 -6.50
C GLU A 50 14.34 15.86 -6.13
N TRP A 51 13.53 14.98 -6.74
CA TRP A 51 13.52 13.53 -6.53
C TRP A 51 14.16 12.77 -7.70
N GLY A 52 14.95 13.44 -8.55
CA GLY A 52 15.70 12.81 -9.64
C GLY A 52 14.82 12.34 -10.79
N ASN A 53 13.70 13.01 -11.07
CA ASN A 53 12.77 12.68 -12.17
C ASN A 53 12.19 11.26 -12.13
N VAL A 54 12.08 10.67 -10.95
CA VAL A 54 11.50 9.34 -10.76
C VAL A 54 9.99 9.45 -10.65
N ASN A 55 9.27 8.76 -11.51
CA ASN A 55 7.82 8.69 -11.49
C ASN A 55 7.36 7.46 -10.69
N PHE A 56 6.19 7.56 -10.06
CA PHE A 56 5.57 6.47 -9.32
C PHE A 56 4.16 6.22 -9.84
N ALA A 57 3.78 4.95 -9.92
CA ALA A 57 2.39 4.55 -10.02
C ALA A 57 1.86 4.28 -8.61
N ILE A 58 0.71 4.86 -8.27
CA ILE A 58 0.07 4.75 -6.97
C ILE A 58 -1.37 4.29 -7.16
N TRP A 59 -1.79 3.27 -6.42
CA TRP A 59 -3.18 2.83 -6.40
C TRP A 59 -3.57 2.33 -5.03
N TYR A 60 -4.86 2.12 -4.84
CA TYR A 60 -5.44 1.67 -3.58
C TYR A 60 -6.24 0.39 -3.79
N VAL A 61 -6.18 -0.54 -2.86
CA VAL A 61 -6.93 -1.79 -2.88
C VAL A 61 -7.61 -2.02 -1.54
N ARG A 62 -8.87 -2.47 -1.57
CA ARG A 62 -9.57 -2.90 -0.36
C ARG A 62 -9.38 -4.40 -0.13
N ILE A 63 -8.76 -4.75 0.99
CA ILE A 63 -8.48 -6.14 1.38
C ILE A 63 -9.42 -6.67 2.47
N ARG A 64 -10.30 -5.82 3.05
CA ARG A 64 -11.26 -6.18 4.10
C ARG A 64 -12.64 -5.60 3.82
N GLU A 65 -13.66 -6.36 4.18
CA GLU A 65 -15.03 -5.85 4.15
C GLU A 65 -15.21 -4.70 5.13
N ARG A 66 -16.01 -3.72 4.72
CA ARG A 66 -16.25 -2.51 5.51
C ARG A 66 -16.86 -2.78 6.87
N LYS A 67 -17.70 -3.83 7.00
CA LYS A 67 -18.34 -4.24 8.26
C LYS A 67 -17.34 -4.63 9.37
N TYR A 68 -16.11 -5.00 8.99
CA TYR A 68 -15.05 -5.39 9.93
C TYR A 68 -14.03 -4.27 10.18
N THR A 69 -14.30 -3.05 9.74
CA THR A 69 -13.34 -1.95 9.79
C THR A 69 -13.88 -0.77 10.58
N ALA A 70 -13.03 -0.16 11.41
CA ALA A 70 -13.40 0.95 12.28
C ALA A 70 -13.63 2.27 11.51
N THR A 71 -12.96 2.46 10.37
CA THR A 71 -13.05 3.67 9.58
C THR A 71 -13.28 3.34 8.11
N PRO A 72 -13.78 4.29 7.28
CA PRO A 72 -13.96 4.08 5.85
C PRO A 72 -12.70 3.66 5.09
N TYR A 73 -11.53 4.02 5.60
CA TYR A 73 -10.23 3.75 4.99
C TYR A 73 -9.52 2.53 5.59
N SER A 74 -9.97 2.03 6.75
CA SER A 74 -9.44 0.80 7.33
C SER A 74 -9.70 -0.37 6.39
N GLY A 75 -8.73 -1.27 6.26
CA GLY A 75 -8.80 -2.38 5.31
C GLY A 75 -8.49 -1.98 3.87
N ILE A 76 -8.00 -0.76 3.65
CA ILE A 76 -7.46 -0.30 2.37
C ILE A 76 -5.96 -0.16 2.49
N LEU A 77 -5.25 -0.65 1.48
CA LEU A 77 -3.81 -0.49 1.33
C LEU A 77 -3.53 0.49 0.19
N LYS A 78 -2.55 1.36 0.39
CA LYS A 78 -1.91 2.14 -0.66
C LYS A 78 -0.74 1.33 -1.20
N ILE A 79 -0.65 1.18 -2.50
CA ILE A 79 0.42 0.48 -3.19
C ILE A 79 1.14 1.49 -4.07
N GLU A 80 2.46 1.43 -4.09
CA GLU A 80 3.33 2.31 -4.87
C GLU A 80 4.36 1.48 -5.61
N LYS A 81 4.56 1.77 -6.87
CA LYS A 81 5.64 1.19 -7.69
C LYS A 81 6.41 2.29 -8.38
N MET A 82 7.73 2.24 -8.28
CA MET A 82 8.62 3.12 -9.05
C MET A 82 8.58 2.72 -10.52
N LEU A 83 8.46 3.69 -11.41
CA LEU A 83 8.46 3.50 -12.86
C LEU A 83 9.91 3.59 -13.34
N MET A 84 10.49 2.44 -13.68
CA MET A 84 11.93 2.29 -13.91
C MET A 84 12.34 2.40 -15.37
N THR A 85 11.43 2.14 -16.30
CA THR A 85 11.71 2.20 -17.74
C THR A 85 11.16 3.48 -18.34
N GLY A 86 11.77 3.96 -19.44
CA GLY A 86 11.26 5.14 -20.14
C GLY A 86 9.80 4.94 -20.59
N LYS A 87 9.46 3.72 -21.05
CA LYS A 87 8.11 3.38 -21.47
C LYS A 87 7.11 3.43 -20.30
N GLU A 88 7.47 2.89 -19.12
CA GLU A 88 6.64 2.98 -17.90
C GLU A 88 6.54 4.43 -17.41
N ALA A 89 7.62 5.20 -17.49
CA ALA A 89 7.64 6.60 -17.05
C ALA A 89 6.74 7.51 -17.92
N GLU A 90 6.57 7.18 -19.19
CA GLU A 90 5.72 7.91 -20.12
C GLU A 90 4.25 7.49 -20.03
N ASN A 91 4.01 6.18 -20.08
CA ASN A 91 2.67 5.61 -20.24
C ASN A 91 2.06 5.06 -18.93
N GLY A 92 2.86 4.95 -17.86
CA GLY A 92 2.46 4.27 -16.62
C GLY A 92 2.57 2.75 -16.75
N LEU A 93 1.97 2.05 -15.77
CA LEU A 93 1.90 0.59 -15.75
C LEU A 93 0.69 0.11 -16.56
N GLU A 94 0.85 -1.03 -17.20
CA GLU A 94 -0.26 -1.73 -17.85
C GLU A 94 -1.24 -2.28 -16.81
N SER A 95 -2.53 -2.31 -17.13
CA SER A 95 -3.59 -2.74 -16.21
C SER A 95 -3.36 -4.15 -15.71
N ASP A 96 -2.91 -5.05 -16.57
CA ASP A 96 -2.67 -6.47 -16.25
C ASP A 96 -1.55 -6.63 -15.21
N GLU A 97 -0.49 -5.81 -15.31
CA GLU A 97 0.59 -5.80 -14.32
C GLU A 97 0.09 -5.31 -12.96
N ILE A 98 -0.72 -4.24 -12.95
CA ILE A 98 -1.31 -3.70 -11.72
C ILE A 98 -2.24 -4.74 -11.09
N ASP A 99 -3.03 -5.46 -11.90
CA ASP A 99 -3.95 -6.49 -11.44
C ASP A 99 -3.20 -7.70 -10.87
N MET A 100 -2.11 -8.13 -11.51
CA MET A 100 -1.25 -9.20 -11.02
C MET A 100 -0.62 -8.84 -9.66
N ILE A 101 -0.04 -7.65 -9.53
CA ILE A 101 0.52 -7.17 -8.27
C ILE A 101 -0.56 -7.10 -7.19
N THR A 102 -1.72 -6.57 -7.52
CA THR A 102 -2.85 -6.43 -6.60
C THR A 102 -3.36 -7.79 -6.13
N ALA A 103 -3.49 -8.76 -7.03
CA ALA A 103 -3.90 -10.12 -6.69
C ALA A 103 -2.92 -10.80 -5.72
N ASN A 104 -1.61 -10.65 -5.97
CA ASN A 104 -0.60 -11.17 -5.07
C ASN A 104 -0.70 -10.55 -3.67
N ILE A 105 -0.89 -9.23 -3.56
CA ILE A 105 -1.06 -8.54 -2.28
C ILE A 105 -2.33 -9.01 -1.57
N ILE A 106 -3.43 -9.22 -2.30
CA ILE A 106 -4.67 -9.75 -1.73
C ILE A 106 -4.46 -11.15 -1.16
N ASN A 107 -3.69 -12.00 -1.85
CA ASN A 107 -3.37 -13.35 -1.38
C ASN A 107 -2.50 -13.36 -0.12
N GLU A 108 -1.64 -12.36 0.04
CA GLU A 108 -0.79 -12.20 1.22
C GLU A 108 -1.51 -11.58 2.43
N ARG A 109 -2.79 -11.25 2.32
CA ARG A 109 -3.54 -10.71 3.46
C ARG A 109 -3.65 -11.76 4.57
N ASN A 110 -3.64 -11.28 5.82
CA ASN A 110 -3.89 -12.17 6.95
C ASN A 110 -5.27 -12.85 6.79
N PRO A 111 -5.35 -14.19 6.75
CA PRO A 111 -6.58 -14.89 6.38
C PRO A 111 -7.71 -14.69 7.38
N VAL A 112 -7.42 -14.40 8.65
CA VAL A 112 -8.44 -14.34 9.68
C VAL A 112 -8.26 -13.13 10.58
N CYS A 113 -9.34 -12.37 10.74
CA CYS A 113 -9.48 -11.37 11.79
C CYS A 113 -10.21 -12.01 12.98
N TYR A 114 -9.52 -12.80 13.77
CA TYR A 114 -10.05 -13.22 15.07
C TYR A 114 -9.81 -12.11 16.08
N GLY A 115 -10.88 -11.58 16.66
CA GLY A 115 -10.83 -10.55 17.69
C GLY A 115 -11.16 -9.14 17.19
N ASN A 116 -11.37 -8.25 18.14
CA ASN A 116 -11.79 -6.86 17.91
C ASN A 116 -10.64 -5.90 17.60
N ASP A 117 -9.42 -6.39 17.36
CA ASP A 117 -8.30 -5.50 17.08
C ASP A 117 -8.30 -5.05 15.61
N ALA A 118 -8.75 -3.81 15.39
CA ALA A 118 -8.79 -3.18 14.07
C ALA A 118 -7.43 -3.15 13.35
N ARG A 119 -6.32 -3.32 14.08
CA ARG A 119 -4.98 -3.37 13.49
C ARG A 119 -4.80 -4.59 12.57
N TRP A 120 -5.46 -5.70 12.84
CA TRP A 120 -5.41 -6.90 12.01
C TRP A 120 -6.03 -6.70 10.63
N ALA A 121 -6.99 -5.80 10.50
CA ALA A 121 -7.67 -5.53 9.25
C ALA A 121 -6.72 -5.07 8.13
N ASN A 122 -5.61 -4.41 8.49
CA ASN A 122 -4.66 -3.84 7.55
C ASN A 122 -3.36 -4.65 7.44
N HIS A 123 -3.27 -5.83 8.08
CA HIS A 123 -2.05 -6.62 8.05
C HIS A 123 -1.98 -7.54 6.84
N LEU A 124 -0.83 -7.51 6.18
CA LEU A 124 -0.36 -8.59 5.33
C LEU A 124 0.39 -9.59 6.21
N TYR A 125 0.16 -10.88 5.97
CA TYR A 125 0.73 -11.94 6.79
C TYR A 125 2.27 -11.91 6.86
N PRO A 126 3.01 -11.74 5.74
CA PRO A 126 4.46 -11.65 5.80
C PRO A 126 4.97 -10.46 6.60
N VAL A 127 4.30 -9.30 6.49
CA VAL A 127 4.65 -8.10 7.29
C VAL A 127 4.42 -8.35 8.78
N TYR A 128 3.31 -8.99 9.13
CA TYR A 128 3.02 -9.36 10.51
C TYR A 128 4.06 -10.32 11.06
N MET A 129 4.42 -11.37 10.32
CA MET A 129 5.44 -12.33 10.74
C MET A 129 6.81 -11.66 10.92
N THR A 130 7.18 -10.75 10.02
CA THR A 130 8.42 -9.98 10.13
C THR A 130 8.40 -9.08 11.36
N GLU A 131 7.31 -8.37 11.63
CA GLU A 131 7.15 -7.56 12.84
C GLU A 131 7.28 -8.42 14.11
N CYS A 132 6.64 -9.60 14.15
CA CYS A 132 6.76 -10.52 15.27
C CYS A 132 8.19 -11.01 15.46
N TYR A 133 8.87 -11.39 14.38
CA TYR A 133 10.25 -11.82 14.42
C TYR A 133 11.17 -10.71 14.94
N CYS A 134 11.08 -9.51 14.40
CA CYS A 134 11.84 -8.36 14.86
C CYS A 134 11.61 -8.10 16.35
N LYS A 135 10.35 -8.03 16.80
CA LYS A 135 10.00 -7.83 18.20
C LYS A 135 10.53 -8.93 19.12
N SER A 136 10.61 -10.18 18.66
CA SER A 136 11.18 -11.28 19.45
C SER A 136 12.70 -11.19 19.58
N ARG A 137 13.38 -10.52 18.66
CA ARG A 137 14.84 -10.33 18.67
C ARG A 137 15.28 -9.08 19.38
N PHE A 138 14.49 -8.01 19.29
CA PHE A 138 14.74 -6.79 20.06
C PHE A 138 14.12 -6.98 21.46
N LYS A 139 14.96 -7.01 22.50
CA LYS A 139 14.49 -6.81 23.88
C LYS A 139 13.75 -5.48 23.89
N SER A 140 12.74 -5.34 24.73
CA SER A 140 11.80 -4.21 24.77
C SER A 140 12.39 -2.85 24.39
N ASP A 141 11.56 -1.92 23.89
CA ASP A 141 11.97 -0.57 23.49
C ASP A 141 12.82 0.15 24.55
N ILE A 142 12.59 -0.15 25.83
CA ILE A 142 13.37 0.35 26.97
C ILE A 142 14.82 -0.16 26.95
N SER A 143 15.04 -1.40 26.52
CA SER A 143 16.41 -1.95 26.40
C SER A 143 17.19 -1.36 25.23
N PHE A 144 16.50 -0.83 24.24
CA PHE A 144 17.12 -0.18 23.08
C PHE A 144 17.57 1.25 23.43
N ILE A 145 16.78 1.97 24.22
CA ILE A 145 17.11 3.33 24.71
C ILE A 145 18.31 3.33 25.64
N ASN A 146 18.54 2.24 26.39
CA ASN A 146 19.67 2.11 27.29
C ASN A 146 20.97 1.63 26.61
N LEU A 147 20.98 1.43 25.30
CA LEU A 147 22.17 1.05 24.53
C LEU A 147 22.87 2.25 23.84
N PHE A 148 22.28 3.43 23.92
CA PHE A 148 22.78 4.72 23.45
C PHE A 148 22.72 5.76 24.58
#